data_12613092519656c3ca97a6cf0174cc24
#
_entry.id   12613092519656c3ca97a6cf0174cc24
#
_cell.length_a   1.000
_cell.length_b   1.000
_cell.length_c   1.000
_cell.angle_alpha   90.00
_cell.angle_beta   90.00
_cell.angle_gamma   90.00
#
_symmetry.space_group_name_H-M   'P 1'
#
loop_
_entity.id
_entity.type
_entity.pdbx_description
1 polymer ?
#
loop_
_entity_poly.entity_id
_entity_poly.type
_entity_poly.pdbx_seq_one_letter_code
_entity_poly.pdbx_strand_id
1 'polypeptide(L)'
;HANGDGGIEIVTQAYERLQQLHPRPNARHLVIHCQYPSYSQLQRLKAAGAYPCFFISPLCHWGEIHAGYVGADRVARFCPCHDADELGLPYNLHTDAPITPVDPLIQVCTAVTRTSRKGTVYGPDQAVTVMSALKAVTIHAAFLNFEEHVKGSLTPGKYADMVLLAENPLTVAPEHIKDIAVLRTYVGGDVVYSRS
;
A
#
# COMPACT_ATOMS: atom_id res chain seq x y z
N HIS A 1 -14.10 -3.74 -3.97
CA HIS A 1 -14.08 -3.29 -2.56
C HIS A 1 -14.31 -4.47 -1.62
N ALA A 2 -13.37 -4.75 -0.71
CA ALA A 2 -13.51 -5.78 0.32
C ALA A 2 -12.59 -5.46 1.51
N ASN A 3 -13.16 -5.12 2.67
CA ASN A 3 -12.42 -4.74 3.87
C ASN A 3 -12.14 -5.92 4.80
N GLY A 4 -13.19 -6.64 5.17
CA GLY A 4 -13.11 -7.73 6.14
C GLY A 4 -12.80 -9.08 5.49
N ASP A 5 -12.33 -10.00 6.30
CA ASP A 5 -11.95 -11.36 5.93
C ASP A 5 -13.03 -12.11 5.14
N GLY A 6 -14.31 -12.00 5.54
CA GLY A 6 -15.43 -12.63 4.83
C GLY A 6 -15.65 -12.03 3.43
N GLY A 7 -15.59 -10.71 3.29
CA GLY A 7 -15.69 -10.04 1.99
C GLY A 7 -14.51 -10.38 1.08
N ILE A 8 -13.29 -10.41 1.65
CA ILE A 8 -12.07 -10.81 0.93
C ILE A 8 -12.17 -12.26 0.47
N GLU A 9 -12.75 -13.16 1.28
CA GLU A 9 -12.96 -14.57 0.92
C GLU A 9 -13.88 -14.69 -0.31
N ILE A 10 -15.00 -13.97 -0.32
CA ILE A 10 -15.95 -13.98 -1.46
C ILE A 10 -15.26 -13.49 -2.74
N VAL A 11 -14.49 -12.41 -2.67
CA VAL A 11 -13.77 -11.86 -3.82
C VAL A 11 -12.66 -12.82 -4.28
N THR A 12 -11.94 -13.44 -3.35
CA THR A 12 -10.90 -14.43 -3.66
C THR A 12 -11.48 -15.61 -4.41
N GLN A 13 -12.57 -16.20 -3.92
CA GLN A 13 -13.28 -17.30 -4.60
C GLN A 13 -13.77 -16.89 -5.99
N ALA A 14 -14.28 -15.66 -6.14
CA ALA A 14 -14.72 -15.15 -7.42
C ALA A 14 -13.58 -15.06 -8.44
N TYR A 15 -12.39 -14.56 -8.02
CA TYR A 15 -11.23 -14.50 -8.90
C TYR A 15 -10.66 -15.89 -9.23
N GLU A 16 -10.61 -16.81 -8.27
CA GLU A 16 -10.25 -18.22 -8.53
C GLU A 16 -11.17 -18.83 -9.57
N ARG A 17 -12.48 -18.65 -9.39
CA ARG A 17 -13.49 -19.18 -10.32
C ARG A 17 -13.37 -18.54 -11.69
N LEU A 18 -13.13 -17.22 -11.76
CA LEU A 18 -12.92 -16.51 -13.03
C LEU A 18 -11.72 -17.07 -13.78
N GLN A 19 -10.59 -17.28 -13.10
CA GLN A 19 -9.38 -17.84 -13.71
C GLN A 19 -9.55 -19.28 -14.16
N GLN A 20 -10.39 -20.08 -13.49
CA GLN A 20 -10.73 -21.43 -13.94
C GLN A 20 -11.57 -21.43 -15.23
N LEU A 21 -12.57 -20.55 -15.30
CA LEU A 21 -13.52 -20.49 -16.42
C LEU A 21 -12.96 -19.73 -17.62
N HIS A 22 -12.22 -18.66 -17.36
CA HIS A 22 -11.72 -17.73 -18.38
C HIS A 22 -10.28 -17.32 -18.02
N PRO A 23 -9.29 -18.22 -18.19
CA PRO A 23 -7.90 -17.94 -17.84
C PRO A 23 -7.39 -16.68 -18.56
N ARG A 24 -6.92 -15.70 -17.77
CA ARG A 24 -6.31 -14.47 -18.29
C ARG A 24 -4.96 -14.26 -17.60
N PRO A 25 -3.86 -14.63 -18.25
CA PRO A 25 -2.55 -14.31 -17.73
C PRO A 25 -2.41 -12.79 -17.59
N ASN A 26 -1.81 -12.35 -16.47
CA ASN A 26 -1.58 -10.93 -16.20
C ASN A 26 -2.85 -10.06 -16.15
N ALA A 27 -3.96 -10.60 -15.60
CA ALA A 27 -5.22 -9.86 -15.47
C ALA A 27 -5.14 -8.70 -14.47
N ARG A 28 -4.28 -8.82 -13.46
CA ARG A 28 -4.02 -7.83 -12.40
C ARG A 28 -5.29 -7.31 -11.73
N HIS A 29 -6.21 -8.21 -11.39
CA HIS A 29 -7.40 -7.84 -10.64
C HIS A 29 -7.02 -7.29 -9.26
N LEU A 30 -7.74 -6.27 -8.78
CA LEU A 30 -7.46 -5.64 -7.50
C LEU A 30 -8.52 -5.97 -6.46
N VAL A 31 -8.09 -6.18 -5.23
CA VAL A 31 -8.95 -6.19 -4.04
C VAL A 31 -8.73 -4.85 -3.32
N ILE A 32 -9.68 -3.93 -3.50
CA ILE A 32 -9.59 -2.59 -2.92
C ILE A 32 -9.85 -2.65 -1.42
N HIS A 33 -9.01 -1.96 -0.65
CA HIS A 33 -8.85 -1.91 0.78
C HIS A 33 -8.14 -3.12 1.37
N CYS A 34 -8.64 -4.33 1.18
CA CYS A 34 -8.02 -5.60 1.58
C CYS A 34 -7.41 -5.54 3.01
N GLN A 35 -8.20 -5.02 3.99
CA GLN A 35 -7.66 -4.64 5.30
C GLN A 35 -7.33 -5.84 6.19
N TYR A 36 -8.14 -6.92 6.12
CA TYR A 36 -8.00 -8.08 7.00
C TYR A 36 -7.88 -9.41 6.25
N PRO A 37 -6.98 -9.53 5.24
CA PRO A 37 -6.76 -10.81 4.60
C PRO A 37 -5.98 -11.75 5.53
N SER A 38 -6.30 -13.03 5.49
CA SER A 38 -5.41 -14.06 6.03
C SER A 38 -4.24 -14.32 5.09
N TYR A 39 -3.16 -14.91 5.60
CA TYR A 39 -2.00 -15.31 4.79
C TYR A 39 -2.42 -16.24 3.64
N SER A 40 -3.31 -17.21 3.92
CA SER A 40 -3.80 -18.13 2.90
C SER A 40 -4.63 -17.42 1.82
N GLN A 41 -5.40 -16.38 2.16
CA GLN A 41 -6.10 -15.57 1.16
C GLN A 41 -5.12 -14.80 0.26
N LEU A 42 -4.03 -14.24 0.81
CA LEU A 42 -2.98 -13.61 0.00
C LEU A 42 -2.30 -14.59 -0.95
N GLN A 43 -2.02 -15.83 -0.49
CA GLN A 43 -1.48 -16.89 -1.35
C GLN A 43 -2.43 -17.22 -2.52
N ARG A 44 -3.73 -17.34 -2.23
CA ARG A 44 -4.77 -17.64 -3.22
C ARG A 44 -4.97 -16.49 -4.20
N LEU A 45 -4.98 -15.25 -3.72
CA LEU A 45 -5.01 -14.05 -4.57
C LEU A 45 -3.81 -14.05 -5.53
N LYS A 46 -2.59 -14.30 -5.02
CA LYS A 46 -1.39 -14.42 -5.85
C LYS A 46 -1.57 -15.47 -6.95
N ALA A 47 -2.04 -16.67 -6.59
CA ALA A 47 -2.28 -17.75 -7.54
C ALA A 47 -3.35 -17.40 -8.60
N ALA A 48 -4.35 -16.61 -8.22
CA ALA A 48 -5.39 -16.10 -9.10
C ALA A 48 -4.96 -14.87 -9.94
N GLY A 49 -3.73 -14.37 -9.81
CA GLY A 49 -3.30 -13.14 -10.49
C GLY A 49 -4.04 -11.89 -10.02
N ALA A 50 -4.48 -11.89 -8.76
CA ALA A 50 -5.13 -10.78 -8.10
C ALA A 50 -4.23 -10.18 -7.03
N TYR A 51 -4.39 -8.88 -6.77
CA TYR A 51 -3.45 -8.10 -5.98
C TYR A 51 -4.17 -7.25 -4.93
N PRO A 52 -3.63 -7.11 -3.72
CA PRO A 52 -4.19 -6.21 -2.72
C PRO A 52 -3.84 -4.75 -3.02
N CYS A 53 -4.84 -3.89 -2.86
CA CYS A 53 -4.68 -2.44 -2.82
C CYS A 53 -4.97 -2.02 -1.37
N PHE A 54 -3.94 -1.95 -0.53
CA PHE A 54 -4.09 -1.79 0.91
C PHE A 54 -4.46 -0.36 1.31
N PHE A 55 -5.58 -0.23 2.03
CA PHE A 55 -5.95 1.02 2.69
C PHE A 55 -5.32 1.08 4.09
N ILE A 56 -4.02 1.40 4.17
CA ILE A 56 -3.25 1.35 5.42
C ILE A 56 -3.46 2.57 6.33
N SER A 57 -3.83 3.72 5.76
CA SER A 57 -3.97 4.98 6.52
C SER A 57 -4.88 4.88 7.75
N PRO A 58 -5.97 4.09 7.78
CA PRO A 58 -6.78 3.89 8.98
C PRO A 58 -6.02 3.38 10.19
N LEU A 59 -4.95 2.60 10.01
CA LEU A 59 -4.12 2.16 11.14
C LEU A 59 -3.52 3.36 11.88
N CYS A 60 -3.01 4.34 11.14
CA CYS A 60 -2.49 5.57 11.72
C CYS A 60 -3.60 6.41 12.35
N HIS A 61 -4.71 6.61 11.65
CA HIS A 61 -5.73 7.56 12.08
C HIS A 61 -6.68 6.99 13.15
N TRP A 62 -7.01 5.69 13.08
CA TRP A 62 -8.08 5.06 13.83
C TRP A 62 -7.73 3.67 14.38
N GLY A 63 -6.44 3.35 14.56
CA GLY A 63 -6.00 2.04 15.03
C GLY A 63 -6.70 1.62 16.33
N GLU A 64 -6.85 2.54 17.30
CA GLU A 64 -7.54 2.27 18.56
C GLU A 64 -9.04 2.02 18.38
N ILE A 65 -9.67 2.71 17.43
CA ILE A 65 -11.09 2.52 17.13
C ILE A 65 -11.28 1.13 16.52
N HIS A 66 -10.44 0.76 15.56
CA HIS A 66 -10.44 -0.59 14.99
C HIS A 66 -10.22 -1.65 16.08
N ALA A 67 -9.26 -1.46 16.98
CA ALA A 67 -9.00 -2.38 18.09
C ALA A 67 -10.21 -2.54 19.01
N GLY A 68 -10.97 -1.46 19.23
CA GLY A 68 -12.22 -1.51 19.98
C GLY A 68 -13.33 -2.32 19.31
N TYR A 69 -13.38 -2.35 17.97
CA TYR A 69 -14.42 -3.06 17.23
C TYR A 69 -14.06 -4.53 16.91
N VAL A 70 -12.82 -4.80 16.50
CA VAL A 70 -12.44 -6.12 16.01
C VAL A 70 -11.43 -6.84 16.90
N GLY A 71 -10.95 -6.19 17.95
CA GLY A 71 -9.93 -6.70 18.86
C GLY A 71 -8.50 -6.42 18.37
N ALA A 72 -7.57 -6.31 19.33
CA ALA A 72 -6.16 -5.96 19.05
C ALA A 72 -5.45 -6.98 18.15
N ASP A 73 -5.73 -8.28 18.36
CA ASP A 73 -5.10 -9.37 17.60
C ASP A 73 -5.46 -9.30 16.11
N ARG A 74 -6.68 -8.90 15.79
CA ARG A 74 -7.08 -8.72 14.38
C ARG A 74 -6.46 -7.46 13.79
N VAL A 75 -6.38 -6.36 14.57
CA VAL A 75 -5.72 -5.13 14.10
C VAL A 75 -4.22 -5.33 13.91
N ALA A 76 -3.58 -6.22 14.67
CA ALA A 76 -2.19 -6.60 14.44
C ALA A 76 -1.94 -7.08 13.01
N ARG A 77 -2.95 -7.68 12.38
CA ARG A 77 -2.88 -8.15 10.98
C ARG A 77 -3.51 -7.19 9.96
N PHE A 78 -3.79 -5.97 10.35
CA PHE A 78 -4.37 -4.96 9.46
C PHE A 78 -3.41 -4.65 8.30
N CYS A 79 -3.86 -4.79 7.04
CA CYS A 79 -3.04 -4.60 5.84
C CYS A 79 -1.66 -5.28 6.00
N PRO A 80 -1.57 -6.62 5.94
CA PRO A 80 -0.36 -7.38 6.25
C PRO A 80 0.66 -7.25 5.13
N CYS A 81 1.37 -6.12 5.12
CA CYS A 81 2.34 -5.77 4.09
C CYS A 81 3.55 -6.73 4.08
N HIS A 82 4.02 -7.14 5.27
CA HIS A 82 5.13 -8.08 5.37
C HIS A 82 4.79 -9.45 4.77
N ASP A 83 3.60 -9.98 5.06
CA ASP A 83 3.14 -11.24 4.47
C ASP A 83 3.10 -11.13 2.92
N ALA A 84 2.65 -9.99 2.39
CA ALA A 84 2.64 -9.77 0.93
C ALA A 84 4.07 -9.70 0.36
N ASP A 85 5.01 -9.03 1.04
CA ASP A 85 6.42 -8.99 0.65
C ASP A 85 7.05 -10.39 0.69
N GLU A 86 6.82 -11.16 1.75
CA GLU A 86 7.31 -12.54 1.89
C GLU A 86 6.80 -13.43 0.76
N LEU A 87 5.54 -13.27 0.39
CA LEU A 87 4.95 -13.98 -0.75
C LEU A 87 5.48 -13.48 -2.11
N GLY A 88 6.20 -12.36 -2.17
CA GLY A 88 6.53 -11.69 -3.43
C GLY A 88 5.25 -11.30 -4.20
N LEU A 89 4.22 -10.88 -3.49
CA LEU A 89 2.95 -10.41 -4.02
C LEU A 89 2.95 -8.88 -4.05
N PRO A 90 3.09 -8.24 -5.22
CA PRO A 90 2.99 -6.80 -5.33
C PRO A 90 1.68 -6.26 -4.76
N TYR A 91 1.76 -5.16 -4.06
CA TYR A 91 0.61 -4.43 -3.54
C TYR A 91 0.86 -2.92 -3.68
N ASN A 92 -0.19 -2.13 -3.67
CA ASN A 92 -0.05 -0.70 -3.50
C ASN A 92 -0.74 -0.23 -2.22
N LEU A 93 -0.35 0.97 -1.79
CA LEU A 93 -0.99 1.67 -0.68
C LEU A 93 -1.86 2.79 -1.24
N HIS A 94 -3.05 3.01 -0.63
CA HIS A 94 -3.92 4.10 -1.04
C HIS A 94 -4.51 4.85 0.17
N THR A 95 -4.99 6.06 -0.06
CA THR A 95 -5.53 6.96 0.98
C THR A 95 -7.05 6.94 1.05
N ASP A 96 -7.71 6.45 0.00
CA ASP A 96 -9.16 6.52 -0.15
C ASP A 96 -9.69 7.96 0.01
N ALA A 97 -8.96 8.92 -0.58
CA ALA A 97 -9.32 10.33 -0.46
C ALA A 97 -10.77 10.59 -0.93
N PRO A 98 -11.56 11.37 -0.20
CA PRO A 98 -11.19 12.25 0.92
C PRO A 98 -11.26 11.60 2.31
N ILE A 99 -11.40 10.28 2.41
CA ILE A 99 -11.52 9.56 3.69
C ILE A 99 -10.28 9.83 4.56
N THR A 100 -9.09 9.71 3.99
CA THR A 100 -7.85 10.20 4.61
C THR A 100 -7.16 11.20 3.67
N PRO A 101 -6.29 12.07 4.19
CA PRO A 101 -5.53 13.01 3.36
C PRO A 101 -4.72 12.32 2.27
N VAL A 102 -4.55 12.98 1.13
CA VAL A 102 -3.64 12.52 0.06
C VAL A 102 -2.22 12.79 0.51
N ASP A 103 -1.66 11.86 1.28
CA ASP A 103 -0.29 11.96 1.80
C ASP A 103 0.39 10.58 1.73
N PRO A 104 1.18 10.32 0.67
CA PRO A 104 1.90 9.07 0.53
C PRO A 104 2.96 8.83 1.61
N LEU A 105 3.54 9.89 2.20
CA LEU A 105 4.56 9.74 3.24
C LEU A 105 3.95 9.23 4.56
N ILE A 106 2.71 9.60 4.87
CA ILE A 106 1.97 8.99 6.00
C ILE A 106 1.76 7.49 5.75
N GLN A 107 1.44 7.08 4.54
CA GLN A 107 1.28 5.66 4.20
C GLN A 107 2.59 4.89 4.36
N VAL A 108 3.70 5.44 3.82
CA VAL A 108 5.04 4.85 3.97
C VAL A 108 5.41 4.74 5.45
N CYS A 109 5.28 5.83 6.20
CA CYS A 109 5.54 5.85 7.65
C CYS A 109 4.71 4.79 8.39
N THR A 110 3.40 4.69 8.09
CA THR A 110 2.50 3.72 8.73
C THR A 110 2.87 2.28 8.39
N ALA A 111 3.24 1.98 7.14
CA ALA A 111 3.65 0.64 6.74
C ALA A 111 4.96 0.20 7.42
N VAL A 112 5.88 1.15 7.66
CA VAL A 112 7.17 0.88 8.28
C VAL A 112 7.08 0.82 9.80
N THR A 113 6.32 1.74 10.44
CA THR A 113 6.28 1.85 11.91
C THR A 113 5.12 1.09 12.54
N ARG A 114 4.07 0.86 11.80
CA ARG A 114 2.81 0.25 12.30
C ARG A 114 2.19 1.04 13.46
N THR A 115 2.48 2.33 13.54
CA THR A 115 2.15 3.17 14.71
C THR A 115 0.96 4.08 14.42
N SER A 116 -0.01 4.11 15.34
CA SER A 116 -1.13 5.03 15.32
C SER A 116 -0.71 6.45 15.74
N ARG A 117 -1.58 7.44 15.52
CA ARG A 117 -1.36 8.82 16.00
C ARG A 117 -1.28 8.93 17.52
N LYS A 118 -1.79 7.94 18.27
CA LYS A 118 -1.68 7.89 19.74
C LYS A 118 -0.42 7.17 20.21
N GLY A 119 0.43 6.72 19.29
CA GLY A 119 1.68 6.03 19.61
C GLY A 119 1.54 4.53 19.86
N THR A 120 0.36 3.94 19.66
CA THR A 120 0.18 2.50 19.79
C THR A 120 0.71 1.78 18.55
N VAL A 121 1.54 0.76 18.75
CA VAL A 121 2.05 -0.09 17.66
C VAL A 121 1.15 -1.31 17.49
N TYR A 122 0.70 -1.56 16.24
CA TYR A 122 -0.16 -2.69 15.90
C TYR A 122 0.54 -3.65 14.94
N GLY A 123 0.81 -4.89 15.38
CA GLY A 123 1.43 -5.92 14.56
C GLY A 123 2.79 -5.51 13.99
N PRO A 124 3.81 -5.31 14.85
CA PRO A 124 5.15 -4.92 14.39
C PRO A 124 5.79 -5.95 13.46
N ASP A 125 5.35 -7.19 13.51
CA ASP A 125 5.70 -8.29 12.59
C ASP A 125 5.23 -8.04 11.15
N GLN A 126 4.26 -7.16 10.96
CA GLN A 126 3.77 -6.75 9.63
C GLN A 126 4.42 -5.46 9.10
N ALA A 127 5.44 -4.95 9.81
CA ALA A 127 6.24 -3.82 9.33
C ALA A 127 7.11 -4.22 8.13
N VAL A 128 7.27 -3.30 7.19
CA VAL A 128 8.10 -3.49 6.00
C VAL A 128 9.26 -2.51 5.96
N THR A 129 10.23 -2.75 5.08
CA THR A 129 11.32 -1.81 4.87
C THR A 129 10.80 -0.52 4.21
N VAL A 130 11.50 0.60 4.46
CA VAL A 130 11.18 1.89 3.79
C VAL A 130 11.16 1.73 2.27
N MET A 131 12.11 0.96 1.72
CA MET A 131 12.19 0.73 0.27
C MET A 131 10.96 -0.05 -0.24
N SER A 132 10.48 -1.06 0.50
CA SER A 132 9.26 -1.79 0.12
C SER A 132 8.05 -0.88 0.13
N ALA A 133 7.87 -0.07 1.19
CA ALA A 133 6.77 0.89 1.28
C ALA A 133 6.83 1.96 0.18
N LEU A 134 8.02 2.46 -0.17
CA LEU A 134 8.20 3.39 -1.30
C LEU A 134 7.82 2.74 -2.63
N LYS A 135 8.19 1.49 -2.87
CA LYS A 135 7.77 0.75 -4.07
C LYS A 135 6.25 0.62 -4.14
N ALA A 136 5.58 0.40 -3.01
CA ALA A 136 4.13 0.24 -2.96
C ALA A 136 3.37 1.52 -3.36
N VAL A 137 3.93 2.71 -3.12
CA VAL A 137 3.33 3.99 -3.54
C VAL A 137 3.86 4.49 -4.90
N THR A 138 4.75 3.76 -5.55
CA THR A 138 5.37 4.15 -6.84
C THR A 138 5.27 3.04 -7.89
N ILE A 139 6.31 2.21 -8.03
CA ILE A 139 6.40 1.23 -9.12
C ILE A 139 5.34 0.11 -9.01
N HIS A 140 4.97 -0.32 -7.81
CA HIS A 140 3.91 -1.31 -7.68
C HIS A 140 2.54 -0.71 -8.04
N ALA A 141 2.27 0.55 -7.67
CA ALA A 141 1.06 1.26 -8.09
C ALA A 141 1.00 1.39 -9.63
N ALA A 142 2.12 1.73 -10.26
CA ALA A 142 2.21 1.76 -11.73
C ALA A 142 2.00 0.37 -12.34
N PHE A 143 2.62 -0.68 -11.78
CA PHE A 143 2.43 -2.07 -12.22
C PHE A 143 0.96 -2.49 -12.15
N LEU A 144 0.26 -2.20 -11.07
CA LEU A 144 -1.14 -2.58 -10.90
C LEU A 144 -2.08 -1.86 -11.87
N ASN A 145 -1.63 -0.74 -12.45
CA ASN A 145 -2.35 0.02 -13.48
C ASN A 145 -1.81 -0.22 -14.92
N PHE A 146 -0.93 -1.20 -15.13
CA PHE A 146 -0.30 -1.48 -16.43
C PHE A 146 0.56 -0.34 -16.99
N GLU A 147 1.10 0.51 -16.12
CA GLU A 147 1.85 1.72 -16.49
C GLU A 147 3.33 1.66 -16.03
N GLU A 148 3.80 0.51 -15.53
CA GLU A 148 5.16 0.32 -15.05
C GLU A 148 6.24 0.56 -16.12
N HIS A 149 5.88 0.53 -17.36
CA HIS A 149 6.77 0.80 -18.49
C HIS A 149 6.93 2.29 -18.79
N VAL A 150 6.01 3.15 -18.32
CA VAL A 150 6.02 4.60 -18.58
C VAL A 150 6.23 5.46 -17.33
N LYS A 151 5.95 4.92 -16.11
CA LYS A 151 6.11 5.67 -14.84
C LYS A 151 6.39 4.75 -13.65
N GLY A 152 6.50 5.33 -12.46
CA GLY A 152 6.70 4.62 -11.19
C GLY A 152 8.17 4.38 -10.82
N SER A 153 9.13 4.75 -11.68
CA SER A 153 10.56 4.73 -11.36
C SER A 153 11.33 5.77 -12.20
N LEU A 154 12.47 6.21 -11.69
CA LEU A 154 13.38 7.14 -12.37
C LEU A 154 14.31 6.40 -13.35
N THR A 155 13.72 5.61 -14.25
CA THR A 155 14.46 4.89 -15.28
C THR A 155 14.41 5.68 -16.58
N PRO A 156 15.53 5.84 -17.33
CA PRO A 156 15.55 6.51 -18.63
C PRO A 156 14.49 5.93 -19.58
N GLY A 157 13.76 6.82 -20.26
CA GLY A 157 12.66 6.45 -21.16
C GLY A 157 11.26 6.49 -20.53
N LYS A 158 11.16 6.67 -19.20
CA LYS A 158 9.90 6.94 -18.52
C LYS A 158 9.61 8.43 -18.37
N TYR A 159 8.36 8.75 -18.05
CA TYR A 159 8.00 10.14 -17.71
C TYR A 159 8.85 10.65 -16.54
N ALA A 160 9.21 11.92 -16.61
CA ALA A 160 9.91 12.61 -15.53
C ALA A 160 8.93 13.08 -14.44
N ASP A 161 8.12 12.10 -13.93
CA ASP A 161 7.23 12.29 -12.80
C ASP A 161 8.01 12.00 -11.52
N MET A 162 8.32 13.04 -10.75
CA MET A 162 9.18 12.90 -9.58
C MET A 162 8.87 13.95 -8.51
N VAL A 163 9.28 13.66 -7.29
CA VAL A 163 9.25 14.60 -6.17
C VAL A 163 10.65 14.83 -5.63
N LEU A 164 10.92 16.09 -5.25
CA LEU A 164 12.10 16.45 -4.49
C LEU A 164 11.70 16.58 -3.02
N LEU A 165 12.28 15.75 -2.17
CA LEU A 165 12.08 15.75 -0.74
C LEU A 165 13.18 16.51 -0.02
N ALA A 166 12.89 17.12 1.13
CA ALA A 166 13.87 17.84 1.93
C ALA A 166 14.91 16.90 2.56
N GLU A 167 14.51 15.66 2.84
CA GLU A 167 15.34 14.64 3.49
C GLU A 167 15.18 13.29 2.79
N ASN A 168 16.18 12.43 2.95
CA ASN A 168 16.14 11.09 2.38
C ASN A 168 15.32 10.15 3.29
N PRO A 169 14.17 9.64 2.84
CA PRO A 169 13.32 8.75 3.66
C PRO A 169 14.01 7.44 4.07
N LEU A 170 15.09 7.04 3.38
CA LEU A 170 15.85 5.83 3.71
C LEU A 170 16.82 6.03 4.89
N THR A 171 17.08 7.25 5.31
CA THR A 171 18.10 7.57 6.32
C THR A 171 17.56 8.31 7.55
N VAL A 172 16.37 8.92 7.46
CA VAL A 172 15.70 9.51 8.62
C VAL A 172 15.15 8.43 9.55
N ALA A 173 14.91 8.77 10.81
CA ALA A 173 14.18 7.86 11.70
C ALA A 173 12.78 7.58 11.14
N PRO A 174 12.33 6.32 11.13
CA PRO A 174 11.08 5.92 10.45
C PRO A 174 9.85 6.74 10.83
N GLU A 175 9.74 7.14 12.10
CA GLU A 175 8.65 7.97 12.61
C GLU A 175 8.62 9.40 12.04
N HIS A 176 9.73 9.88 11.49
CA HIS A 176 9.85 11.21 10.87
C HIS A 176 9.59 11.21 9.36
N ILE A 177 9.43 10.05 8.73
CA ILE A 177 9.15 9.96 7.28
C ILE A 177 7.92 10.79 6.90
N LYS A 178 6.87 10.75 7.70
CA LYS A 178 5.62 11.51 7.49
C LYS A 178 5.79 13.04 7.55
N ASP A 179 6.88 13.50 8.16
CA ASP A 179 7.15 14.92 8.38
C ASP A 179 8.10 15.51 7.33
N ILE A 180 8.65 14.68 6.44
CA ILE A 180 9.56 15.11 5.36
C ILE A 180 8.81 16.05 4.42
N ALA A 181 9.35 17.26 4.26
CA ALA A 181 8.76 18.24 3.37
C ALA A 181 8.95 17.87 1.90
N VAL A 182 7.88 17.95 1.11
CA VAL A 182 7.96 17.96 -0.36
C VAL A 182 8.39 19.36 -0.80
N LEU A 183 9.56 19.48 -1.42
CA LEU A 183 10.10 20.74 -1.91
C LEU A 183 9.60 21.07 -3.31
N ARG A 184 9.52 20.06 -4.18
CA ARG A 184 8.99 20.21 -5.55
C ARG A 184 8.32 18.95 -6.02
N THR A 185 7.33 19.11 -6.89
CA THR A 185 6.73 18.02 -7.65
C THR A 185 6.84 18.33 -9.14
N TYR A 186 7.24 17.33 -9.90
CA TYR A 186 7.38 17.39 -11.36
C TYR A 186 6.42 16.39 -12.00
N VAL A 187 5.76 16.81 -13.08
CA VAL A 187 4.94 15.94 -13.94
C VAL A 187 5.43 16.14 -15.38
N GLY A 188 5.88 15.07 -16.01
CA GLY A 188 6.48 15.14 -17.36
C GLY A 188 7.72 16.00 -17.44
N GLY A 189 8.38 16.32 -16.33
CA GLY A 189 9.54 17.23 -16.25
C GLY A 189 9.18 18.67 -15.89
N ASP A 190 7.92 19.06 -15.97
CA ASP A 190 7.46 20.39 -15.61
C ASP A 190 7.20 20.50 -14.09
N VAL A 191 7.61 21.63 -13.49
CA VAL A 191 7.36 21.91 -12.07
C VAL A 191 5.89 22.26 -11.89
N VAL A 192 5.12 21.39 -11.20
CA VAL A 192 3.69 21.61 -10.89
C VAL A 192 3.46 22.08 -9.44
N TYR A 193 4.45 21.90 -8.58
CA TYR A 193 4.45 22.40 -7.21
C TYR A 193 5.85 22.79 -6.78
N SER A 194 5.98 23.91 -6.07
CA SER A 194 7.22 24.34 -5.41
C SER A 194 6.84 24.93 -4.05
N ARG A 195 7.49 24.44 -3.00
CA ARG A 195 7.35 25.00 -1.65
C ARG A 195 8.02 26.37 -1.64
N SER A 196 7.27 27.40 -1.22
CA SER A 196 7.76 28.75 -0.93
C SER A 196 8.60 28.77 0.35
#